data_814b5f8dfd80772475b700a46c35b4dc
#
_entry.id   814b5f8dfd80772475b700a46c35b4dc
#
_cell.length_a   1.000
_cell.length_b   1.000
_cell.length_c   1.000
_cell.angle_alpha   90.00
_cell.angle_beta   90.00
_cell.angle_gamma   90.00
#
_symmetry.space_group_name_H-M   'P 1'
#
loop_
_entity.id
_entity.type
_entity.pdbx_description
1 polymer ?
#
loop_
_entity_poly.entity_id
_entity_poly.type
_entity_poly.pdbx_seq_one_letter_code
_entity_poly.pdbx_strand_id
1 'polypeptide(L)'
;MIDELAYAGPEHLDAAFVAGFDRKQGYPDPAEDLDALAAQGLGADSTLVDLGTGTGQFALAAARRFGRVTAVDVSPAMLALLRERAGDAGLGNLDCVRAGFLSYHHAGPPADAVYTRHALHQLPDFWKALALERIARMLRPGGVLRLRDLIYDFRPDETEEVFRNWFGYAAADPAEGYTSEDYAEHIRTEFSTFRWLLEPMLAAAGFEIADAKYQGRLYGAYTCVRR
;
A
#
# COMPACT_ATOMS: atom_id res chain seq x y z
N MET A 1 -12.21 1.31 19.02
CA MET A 1 -11.30 1.65 17.91
C MET A 1 -11.94 1.10 16.64
N ILE A 2 -11.63 1.63 15.46
CA ILE A 2 -12.23 1.22 14.19
C ILE A 2 -11.96 -0.27 13.91
N ASP A 3 -12.92 -0.94 13.31
CA ASP A 3 -12.72 -2.28 12.72
C ASP A 3 -12.16 -2.10 11.30
N GLU A 4 -10.86 -2.23 11.14
CA GLU A 4 -10.20 -2.07 9.84
C GLU A 4 -10.60 -3.15 8.82
N LEU A 5 -11.02 -4.33 9.29
CA LEU A 5 -11.50 -5.39 8.42
C LEU A 5 -12.80 -4.99 7.68
N ALA A 6 -13.65 -4.19 8.34
CA ALA A 6 -14.87 -3.68 7.73
C ALA A 6 -14.62 -2.69 6.57
N TYR A 7 -13.41 -2.16 6.46
CA TYR A 7 -12.98 -1.25 5.39
C TYR A 7 -12.19 -1.95 4.28
N ALA A 8 -11.80 -3.20 4.46
CA ALA A 8 -10.99 -3.91 3.48
C ALA A 8 -11.76 -4.41 2.25
N GLY A 9 -13.08 -4.23 2.20
CA GLY A 9 -13.94 -4.84 1.19
C GLY A 9 -14.16 -6.34 1.44
N PRO A 10 -15.42 -6.83 1.34
CA PRO A 10 -15.75 -8.22 1.61
C PRO A 10 -15.08 -9.21 0.66
N GLU A 11 -14.78 -8.80 -0.57
CA GLU A 11 -14.11 -9.61 -1.59
C GLU A 11 -12.69 -10.03 -1.18
N HIS A 12 -11.96 -9.19 -0.44
CA HIS A 12 -10.63 -9.52 0.06
C HIS A 12 -10.62 -10.63 1.12
N LEU A 13 -11.79 -11.06 1.59
CA LEU A 13 -11.96 -12.19 2.51
C LEU A 13 -12.30 -13.49 1.78
N ASP A 14 -12.69 -13.42 0.51
CA ASP A 14 -13.03 -14.57 -0.31
C ASP A 14 -11.79 -15.21 -0.93
N ALA A 15 -11.58 -16.51 -0.66
CA ALA A 15 -10.40 -17.22 -1.14
C ALA A 15 -10.35 -17.36 -2.67
N ALA A 16 -11.50 -17.43 -3.35
CA ALA A 16 -11.57 -17.52 -4.80
C ALA A 16 -11.20 -16.19 -5.45
N PHE A 17 -11.67 -15.08 -4.88
CA PHE A 17 -11.25 -13.74 -5.29
C PHE A 17 -9.74 -13.54 -5.09
N VAL A 18 -9.21 -13.91 -3.92
CA VAL A 18 -7.78 -13.78 -3.57
C VAL A 18 -6.91 -14.59 -4.53
N ALA A 19 -7.32 -15.77 -4.97
CA ALA A 19 -6.58 -16.58 -5.95
C ALA A 19 -6.45 -15.90 -7.33
N GLY A 20 -7.41 -15.05 -7.70
CA GLY A 20 -7.40 -14.27 -8.95
C GLY A 20 -6.85 -12.85 -8.82
N PHE A 21 -6.57 -12.41 -7.59
CA PHE A 21 -6.28 -11.01 -7.28
C PHE A 21 -5.09 -10.43 -8.05
N ASP A 22 -3.96 -11.15 -8.08
CA ASP A 22 -2.76 -10.67 -8.76
C ASP A 22 -2.97 -10.48 -10.27
N ARG A 23 -3.75 -11.36 -10.90
CA ARG A 23 -4.10 -11.23 -12.32
C ARG A 23 -4.95 -9.98 -12.54
N LYS A 24 -5.97 -9.75 -11.70
CA LYS A 24 -6.82 -8.55 -11.76
C LYS A 24 -5.99 -7.27 -11.57
N GLN A 25 -4.94 -7.32 -10.74
CA GLN A 25 -3.99 -6.22 -10.52
C GLN A 25 -2.94 -6.07 -11.64
N GLY A 26 -2.91 -6.94 -12.63
CA GLY A 26 -1.94 -6.91 -13.72
C GLY A 26 -0.51 -7.28 -13.30
N TYR A 27 -0.33 -8.08 -12.26
CA TYR A 27 0.98 -8.51 -11.73
C TYR A 27 1.97 -7.34 -11.58
N PRO A 28 1.71 -6.37 -10.71
CA PRO A 28 2.54 -5.18 -10.58
C PRO A 28 4.00 -5.55 -10.26
N ASP A 29 4.93 -5.01 -11.06
CA ASP A 29 6.36 -5.21 -10.83
C ASP A 29 6.82 -4.40 -9.60
N PRO A 30 7.41 -5.03 -8.57
CA PRO A 30 7.90 -4.33 -7.38
C PRO A 30 9.26 -3.63 -7.61
N ALA A 31 9.90 -3.80 -8.76
CA ALA A 31 11.28 -3.35 -9.00
C ALA A 31 11.45 -1.85 -8.77
N GLU A 32 10.55 -1.01 -9.28
CA GLU A 32 10.62 0.46 -9.10
C GLU A 32 10.62 0.85 -7.62
N ASP A 33 9.79 0.20 -6.81
CA ASP A 33 9.68 0.52 -5.38
C ASP A 33 10.89 0.01 -4.59
N LEU A 34 11.39 -1.17 -4.94
CA LEU A 34 12.61 -1.73 -4.36
C LEU A 34 13.84 -0.88 -4.69
N ASP A 35 13.94 -0.38 -5.91
CA ASP A 35 15.02 0.49 -6.35
C ASP A 35 14.93 1.88 -5.70
N ALA A 36 13.71 2.42 -5.52
CA ALA A 36 13.49 3.65 -4.77
C ALA A 36 13.94 3.53 -3.30
N LEU A 37 13.70 2.40 -2.66
CA LEU A 37 14.17 2.12 -1.30
C LEU A 37 15.71 1.93 -1.27
N ALA A 38 16.27 1.22 -2.24
CA ALA A 38 17.72 1.04 -2.36
C ALA A 38 18.45 2.38 -2.58
N ALA A 39 17.86 3.30 -3.35
CA ALA A 39 18.39 4.66 -3.54
C ALA A 39 18.43 5.48 -2.23
N GLN A 40 17.67 5.08 -1.19
CA GLN A 40 17.75 5.64 0.16
C GLN A 40 18.77 4.92 1.05
N GLY A 41 19.61 4.06 0.48
CA GLY A 41 20.66 3.31 1.20
C GLY A 41 20.15 2.07 1.94
N LEU A 42 18.94 1.60 1.65
CA LEU A 42 18.34 0.43 2.28
C LEU A 42 18.73 -0.87 1.55
N GLY A 43 19.00 -1.94 2.27
CA GLY A 43 19.47 -3.21 1.71
C GLY A 43 19.44 -4.38 2.67
N ALA A 44 20.40 -5.29 2.56
CA ALA A 44 20.43 -6.58 3.25
C ALA A 44 20.42 -6.51 4.79
N ASP A 45 20.88 -5.41 5.38
CA ASP A 45 20.85 -5.21 6.83
C ASP A 45 19.60 -4.45 7.32
N SER A 46 18.72 -4.03 6.40
CA SER A 46 17.55 -3.21 6.71
C SER A 46 16.34 -4.05 7.07
N THR A 47 15.49 -3.50 7.94
CA THR A 47 14.20 -4.04 8.33
C THR A 47 13.08 -3.27 7.65
N LEU A 48 12.12 -3.99 7.08
CA LEU A 48 11.00 -3.42 6.33
C LEU A 48 9.65 -3.94 6.86
N VAL A 49 8.67 -3.06 6.96
CA VAL A 49 7.27 -3.40 7.22
C VAL A 49 6.45 -3.07 5.96
N ASP A 50 5.70 -4.06 5.46
CA ASP A 50 4.76 -3.92 4.33
C ASP A 50 3.33 -3.91 4.88
N LEU A 51 2.68 -2.74 4.88
CA LEU A 51 1.33 -2.52 5.42
C LEU A 51 0.29 -2.60 4.29
N GLY A 52 -0.69 -3.49 4.45
CA GLY A 52 -1.63 -3.82 3.39
C GLY A 52 -0.96 -4.67 2.31
N THR A 53 -0.21 -5.69 2.74
CA THR A 53 0.66 -6.49 1.86
C THR A 53 -0.10 -7.30 0.82
N GLY A 54 -1.41 -7.54 1.00
CA GLY A 54 -2.24 -8.36 0.12
C GLY A 54 -1.65 -9.76 -0.05
N THR A 55 -1.55 -10.22 -1.28
CA THR A 55 -0.96 -11.52 -1.66
C THR A 55 0.55 -11.56 -1.55
N GLY A 56 1.20 -10.45 -1.16
CA GLY A 56 2.61 -10.37 -0.83
C GLY A 56 3.56 -10.19 -2.02
N GLN A 57 3.11 -9.72 -3.16
CA GLN A 57 3.98 -9.53 -4.33
C GLN A 57 5.22 -8.68 -4.02
N PHE A 58 5.03 -7.56 -3.33
CA PHE A 58 6.15 -6.73 -2.89
C PHE A 58 6.94 -7.40 -1.76
N ALA A 59 6.27 -7.92 -0.72
CA ALA A 59 6.93 -8.54 0.43
C ALA A 59 7.83 -9.71 0.05
N LEU A 60 7.39 -10.59 -0.87
CA LEU A 60 8.17 -11.71 -1.39
C LEU A 60 9.44 -11.26 -2.13
N ALA A 61 9.33 -10.20 -2.92
CA ALA A 61 10.48 -9.62 -3.63
C ALA A 61 11.42 -8.88 -2.66
N ALA A 62 10.85 -8.15 -1.70
CA ALA A 62 11.58 -7.43 -0.66
C ALA A 62 12.38 -8.39 0.23
N ALA A 63 11.84 -9.56 0.59
CA ALA A 63 12.54 -10.55 1.41
C ALA A 63 13.83 -11.10 0.75
N ARG A 64 13.99 -10.93 -0.56
CA ARG A 64 15.24 -11.28 -1.26
C ARG A 64 16.29 -10.17 -1.23
N ARG A 65 15.91 -8.95 -0.84
CA ARG A 65 16.79 -7.76 -0.84
C ARG A 65 17.06 -7.22 0.56
N PHE A 66 16.13 -7.40 1.50
CA PHE A 66 16.19 -6.86 2.87
C PHE A 66 16.45 -7.96 3.89
N GLY A 67 17.04 -7.59 5.03
CA GLY A 67 17.41 -8.52 6.10
C GLY A 67 16.18 -9.13 6.79
N ARG A 68 15.13 -8.35 7.00
CA ARG A 68 13.87 -8.80 7.58
C ARG A 68 12.70 -8.03 6.99
N VAL A 69 11.62 -8.75 6.65
CA VAL A 69 10.37 -8.18 6.17
C VAL A 69 9.23 -8.64 7.07
N THR A 70 8.39 -7.70 7.50
CA THR A 70 7.14 -7.99 8.19
C THR A 70 5.99 -7.59 7.28
N ALA A 71 5.27 -8.57 6.78
CA ALA A 71 4.10 -8.39 5.92
C ALA A 71 2.82 -8.35 6.78
N VAL A 72 2.08 -7.27 6.69
CA VAL A 72 0.90 -6.99 7.54
C VAL A 72 -0.33 -6.82 6.66
N ASP A 73 -1.39 -7.58 6.95
CA ASP A 73 -2.68 -7.44 6.30
C ASP A 73 -3.83 -7.80 7.24
N VAL A 74 -5.00 -7.21 7.03
CA VAL A 74 -6.21 -7.53 7.81
C VAL A 74 -6.87 -8.81 7.32
N SER A 75 -6.67 -9.17 6.04
CA SER A 75 -7.29 -10.34 5.41
C SER A 75 -6.55 -11.64 5.77
N PRO A 76 -7.21 -12.59 6.43
CA PRO A 76 -6.63 -13.90 6.68
C PRO A 76 -6.41 -14.71 5.40
N ALA A 77 -7.23 -14.51 4.35
CA ALA A 77 -7.10 -15.20 3.07
C ALA A 77 -5.86 -14.73 2.30
N MET A 78 -5.60 -13.41 2.25
CA MET A 78 -4.38 -12.85 1.67
C MET A 78 -3.13 -13.39 2.36
N LEU A 79 -3.10 -13.35 3.69
CA LEU A 79 -1.96 -13.84 4.46
C LEU A 79 -1.77 -15.36 4.36
N ALA A 80 -2.82 -16.15 4.15
CA ALA A 80 -2.70 -17.58 3.94
C ALA A 80 -1.96 -17.87 2.63
N LEU A 81 -2.35 -17.22 1.53
CA LEU A 81 -1.68 -17.33 0.24
C LEU A 81 -0.22 -16.82 0.29
N LEU A 82 0.02 -15.71 0.99
CA LEU A 82 1.38 -15.19 1.16
C LEU A 82 2.28 -16.17 1.92
N ARG A 83 1.79 -16.80 3.00
CA ARG A 83 2.57 -17.80 3.75
C ARG A 83 2.92 -19.03 2.92
N GLU A 84 1.98 -19.53 2.12
CA GLU A 84 2.23 -20.61 1.16
C GLU A 84 3.36 -20.24 0.20
N ARG A 85 3.24 -19.09 -0.48
CA ARG A 85 4.26 -18.59 -1.43
C ARG A 85 5.63 -18.36 -0.78
N ALA A 86 5.66 -17.84 0.44
CA ALA A 86 6.90 -17.63 1.18
C ALA A 86 7.59 -18.97 1.54
N GLY A 87 6.79 -19.96 1.94
CA GLY A 87 7.25 -21.33 2.19
C GLY A 87 7.85 -21.98 0.94
N ASP A 88 7.11 -21.92 -0.19
CA ASP A 88 7.57 -22.47 -1.47
C ASP A 88 8.85 -21.77 -1.98
N ALA A 89 9.00 -20.49 -1.68
CA ALA A 89 10.19 -19.70 -2.05
C ALA A 89 11.35 -19.82 -1.04
N GLY A 90 11.17 -20.53 0.07
CA GLY A 90 12.19 -20.73 1.11
C GLY A 90 12.58 -19.43 1.84
N LEU A 91 11.67 -18.47 1.99
CA LEU A 91 11.94 -17.15 2.58
C LEU A 91 11.77 -17.20 4.11
N GLY A 92 12.87 -17.47 4.83
CA GLY A 92 12.86 -17.57 6.31
C GLY A 92 12.91 -16.20 7.04
N ASN A 93 13.05 -15.08 6.31
CA ASN A 93 13.13 -13.73 6.85
C ASN A 93 11.85 -12.90 6.62
N LEU A 94 10.75 -13.54 6.27
CA LEU A 94 9.44 -12.94 6.05
C LEU A 94 8.45 -13.38 7.14
N ASP A 95 8.01 -12.44 7.97
CA ASP A 95 6.97 -12.67 8.98
C ASP A 95 5.62 -12.14 8.49
N CYS A 96 4.53 -12.92 8.68
CA CYS A 96 3.17 -12.52 8.31
C CYS A 96 2.33 -12.23 9.56
N VAL A 97 1.83 -11.01 9.69
CA VAL A 97 1.05 -10.54 10.84
C VAL A 97 -0.35 -10.11 10.42
N ARG A 98 -1.38 -10.64 11.09
CA ARG A 98 -2.76 -10.21 10.87
C ARG A 98 -3.04 -8.94 11.67
N ALA A 99 -3.03 -7.80 11.02
CA ALA A 99 -3.34 -6.48 11.57
C ALA A 99 -3.56 -5.49 10.42
N GLY A 100 -3.96 -4.26 10.72
CA GLY A 100 -4.03 -3.15 9.78
C GLY A 100 -3.18 -1.96 10.23
N PHE A 101 -3.35 -0.81 9.58
CA PHE A 101 -2.61 0.43 9.88
C PHE A 101 -2.76 0.90 11.33
N LEU A 102 -3.95 0.70 11.91
CA LEU A 102 -4.32 1.21 13.23
C LEU A 102 -4.19 0.15 14.33
N SER A 103 -4.15 -1.12 13.97
CA SER A 103 -4.07 -2.26 14.91
C SER A 103 -2.69 -2.91 14.97
N TYR A 104 -1.84 -2.71 13.96
CA TYR A 104 -0.48 -3.24 13.98
C TYR A 104 0.37 -2.53 15.05
N HIS A 105 1.06 -3.32 15.86
CA HIS A 105 2.04 -2.86 16.84
C HIS A 105 3.40 -3.43 16.46
N HIS A 106 4.29 -2.55 15.98
CA HIS A 106 5.65 -2.95 15.64
C HIS A 106 6.40 -3.39 16.90
N ALA A 107 6.94 -4.60 16.85
CA ALA A 107 7.72 -5.17 17.94
C ALA A 107 9.21 -5.20 17.56
N GLY A 108 10.08 -4.85 18.51
CA GLY A 108 11.53 -4.82 18.31
C GLY A 108 12.09 -3.42 18.00
N PRO A 109 13.29 -3.31 17.43
CA PRO A 109 13.90 -2.05 17.06
C PRO A 109 13.06 -1.31 16.01
N PRO A 110 13.10 0.03 15.97
CA PRO A 110 12.41 0.80 14.94
C PRO A 110 12.81 0.34 13.53
N ALA A 111 11.83 0.25 12.63
CA ALA A 111 12.04 -0.19 11.25
C ALA A 111 12.83 0.85 10.43
N ASP A 112 13.59 0.37 9.44
CA ASP A 112 14.29 1.22 8.49
C ASP A 112 13.36 1.73 7.40
N ALA A 113 12.38 0.91 6.98
CA ALA A 113 11.40 1.29 5.99
C ALA A 113 10.00 0.76 6.33
N VAL A 114 9.01 1.52 5.87
CA VAL A 114 7.62 1.08 5.72
C VAL A 114 7.23 1.24 4.25
N TYR A 115 6.61 0.21 3.71
CA TYR A 115 5.99 0.21 2.39
C TYR A 115 4.47 0.05 2.52
N THR A 116 3.74 0.69 1.64
CA THR A 116 2.31 0.44 1.44
C THR A 116 1.91 0.78 0.01
N ARG A 117 1.02 -0.03 -0.57
CA ARG A 117 0.52 0.17 -1.92
C ARG A 117 -0.96 -0.19 -2.01
N HIS A 118 -1.75 0.76 -2.56
CA HIS A 118 -3.18 0.59 -2.81
C HIS A 118 -3.95 0.02 -1.60
N ALA A 119 -3.66 0.56 -0.41
CA ALA A 119 -4.25 0.10 0.85
C ALA A 119 -4.66 1.26 1.78
N LEU A 120 -3.93 2.38 1.77
CA LEU A 120 -4.24 3.50 2.66
C LEU A 120 -5.55 4.19 2.29
N HIS A 121 -5.95 4.16 1.00
CA HIS A 121 -7.23 4.71 0.53
C HIS A 121 -8.46 4.00 1.12
N GLN A 122 -8.31 2.81 1.69
CA GLN A 122 -9.38 2.13 2.42
C GLN A 122 -9.80 2.88 3.70
N LEU A 123 -8.95 3.75 4.23
CA LEU A 123 -9.25 4.50 5.44
C LEU A 123 -9.79 5.91 5.11
N PRO A 124 -10.85 6.39 5.80
CA PRO A 124 -11.21 7.82 5.80
C PRO A 124 -10.06 8.71 6.24
N ASP A 125 -10.03 9.97 5.81
CA ASP A 125 -8.91 10.91 6.04
C ASP A 125 -8.53 11.09 7.51
N PHE A 126 -9.51 11.10 8.42
CA PHE A 126 -9.23 11.13 9.86
C PHE A 126 -8.34 9.93 10.28
N TRP A 127 -8.67 8.74 9.80
CA TRP A 127 -7.92 7.53 10.13
C TRP A 127 -6.60 7.42 9.37
N LYS A 128 -6.52 7.99 8.14
CA LYS A 128 -5.23 8.13 7.42
C LYS A 128 -4.24 8.95 8.24
N ALA A 129 -4.67 10.08 8.81
CA ALA A 129 -3.79 10.92 9.63
C ALA A 129 -3.23 10.16 10.83
N LEU A 130 -4.07 9.37 11.53
CA LEU A 130 -3.63 8.51 12.63
C LEU A 130 -2.72 7.36 12.16
N ALA A 131 -3.02 6.76 11.00
CA ALA A 131 -2.18 5.72 10.40
C ALA A 131 -0.78 6.27 10.07
N LEU A 132 -0.68 7.43 9.45
CA LEU A 132 0.59 8.08 9.11
C LEU A 132 1.43 8.41 10.36
N GLU A 133 0.79 8.87 11.43
CA GLU A 133 1.45 9.13 12.71
C GLU A 133 1.98 7.83 13.33
N ARG A 134 1.22 6.73 13.25
CA ARG A 134 1.67 5.41 13.72
C ARG A 134 2.82 4.87 12.86
N ILE A 135 2.77 5.05 11.55
CA ILE A 135 3.88 4.71 10.64
C ILE A 135 5.14 5.48 11.02
N ALA A 136 5.02 6.78 11.27
CA ALA A 136 6.16 7.58 11.72
C ALA A 136 6.77 7.05 13.02
N ARG A 137 5.96 6.61 13.98
CA ARG A 137 6.44 6.07 15.27
C ARG A 137 7.17 4.73 15.14
N MET A 138 6.80 3.90 14.18
CA MET A 138 7.49 2.61 14.00
C MET A 138 8.80 2.72 13.22
N LEU A 139 9.01 3.81 12.49
CA LEU A 139 10.26 4.08 11.78
C LEU A 139 11.33 4.68 12.72
N ARG A 140 12.60 4.40 12.46
CA ARG A 140 13.70 5.16 13.05
C ARG A 140 13.75 6.59 12.52
N PRO A 141 14.41 7.56 13.20
CA PRO A 141 14.74 8.84 12.59
C PRO A 141 15.54 8.63 11.28
N GLY A 142 15.17 9.33 10.22
CA GLY A 142 15.70 9.10 8.87
C GLY A 142 15.20 7.82 8.20
N GLY A 143 14.27 7.08 8.81
CA GLY A 143 13.61 5.93 8.18
C GLY A 143 12.66 6.36 7.07
N VAL A 144 12.38 5.46 6.14
CA VAL A 144 11.71 5.76 4.87
C VAL A 144 10.31 5.19 4.84
N LEU A 145 9.33 6.01 4.47
CA LEU A 145 8.01 5.56 4.01
C LEU A 145 7.97 5.61 2.48
N ARG A 146 7.76 4.46 1.85
CA ARG A 146 7.41 4.36 0.43
C ARG A 146 5.91 4.09 0.32
N LEU A 147 5.16 5.09 -0.14
CA LEU A 147 3.70 5.07 -0.27
C LEU A 147 3.31 5.16 -1.74
N ARG A 148 2.50 4.20 -2.22
CA ARG A 148 1.81 4.28 -3.53
C ARG A 148 0.32 4.09 -3.31
N ASP A 149 -0.48 5.02 -3.86
CA ASP A 149 -1.93 4.91 -3.70
C ASP A 149 -2.69 5.71 -4.76
N LEU A 150 -4.03 5.59 -4.74
CA LEU A 150 -4.91 6.48 -5.49
C LEU A 150 -4.93 7.84 -4.79
N ILE A 151 -4.08 8.73 -5.29
CA ILE A 151 -3.88 10.09 -4.78
C ILE A 151 -4.05 11.05 -5.95
N TYR A 152 -5.10 11.84 -5.89
CA TYR A 152 -5.55 12.68 -6.99
C TYR A 152 -4.72 13.95 -7.13
N ASP A 153 -4.10 14.13 -8.31
CA ASP A 153 -3.36 15.33 -8.69
C ASP A 153 -4.13 16.15 -9.74
N PHE A 154 -5.35 16.54 -9.37
CA PHE A 154 -6.20 17.43 -10.18
C PHE A 154 -7.08 18.28 -9.27
N ARG A 155 -7.68 19.32 -9.84
CA ARG A 155 -8.61 20.20 -9.12
C ARG A 155 -10.01 19.57 -9.10
N PRO A 156 -10.85 19.82 -8.07
CA PRO A 156 -12.20 19.27 -8.01
C PRO A 156 -13.08 19.61 -9.22
N ASP A 157 -12.86 20.75 -9.88
CA ASP A 157 -13.58 21.17 -11.10
C ASP A 157 -13.17 20.37 -12.36
N GLU A 158 -12.08 19.59 -12.31
CA GLU A 158 -11.60 18.73 -13.39
C GLU A 158 -12.07 17.26 -13.26
N THR A 159 -12.81 16.94 -12.19
CA THR A 159 -13.17 15.54 -11.82
C THR A 159 -13.86 14.79 -12.96
N GLU A 160 -14.84 15.39 -13.63
CA GLU A 160 -15.59 14.70 -14.70
C GLU A 160 -14.69 14.33 -15.88
N GLU A 161 -13.76 15.19 -16.26
CA GLU A 161 -12.84 14.94 -17.36
C GLU A 161 -11.85 13.83 -16.98
N VAL A 162 -11.24 13.94 -15.80
CA VAL A 162 -10.24 12.96 -15.33
C VAL A 162 -10.86 11.58 -15.17
N PHE A 163 -12.04 11.48 -14.57
CA PHE A 163 -12.70 10.18 -14.38
C PHE A 163 -13.23 9.60 -15.69
N ARG A 164 -13.71 10.43 -16.62
CA ARG A 164 -14.08 9.94 -17.96
C ARG A 164 -12.88 9.33 -18.68
N ASN A 165 -11.72 9.95 -18.58
CA ASN A 165 -10.49 9.42 -19.15
C ASN A 165 -10.06 8.12 -18.43
N TRP A 166 -10.17 8.07 -17.11
CA TRP A 166 -9.87 6.87 -16.34
C TRP A 166 -10.74 5.68 -16.74
N PHE A 167 -12.03 5.89 -16.84
CA PHE A 167 -12.99 4.86 -17.29
C PHE A 167 -12.73 4.37 -18.72
N GLY A 168 -12.09 5.20 -19.54
CA GLY A 168 -11.65 4.82 -20.89
C GLY A 168 -10.58 3.72 -20.90
N TYR A 169 -9.89 3.47 -19.78
CA TYR A 169 -8.92 2.37 -19.62
C TYR A 169 -9.52 1.11 -18.96
N ALA A 170 -10.82 1.11 -18.67
CA ALA A 170 -11.47 -0.02 -18.01
C ALA A 170 -11.45 -1.27 -18.90
N ALA A 171 -11.20 -2.42 -18.28
CA ALA A 171 -11.29 -3.70 -18.95
C ALA A 171 -12.75 -4.02 -19.32
N ALA A 172 -12.95 -4.66 -20.45
CA ALA A 172 -14.27 -5.17 -20.84
C ALA A 172 -14.63 -6.46 -20.08
N ASP A 173 -13.62 -7.28 -19.76
CA ASP A 173 -13.74 -8.54 -19.02
C ASP A 173 -13.19 -8.36 -17.59
N PRO A 174 -14.00 -8.59 -16.53
CA PRO A 174 -13.54 -8.50 -15.15
C PRO A 174 -12.44 -9.53 -14.78
N ALA A 175 -12.24 -10.55 -15.59
CA ALA A 175 -11.15 -11.50 -15.40
C ALA A 175 -9.79 -10.96 -15.89
N GLU A 176 -9.79 -9.92 -16.73
CA GLU A 176 -8.58 -9.33 -17.34
C GLU A 176 -8.15 -8.02 -16.66
N GLY A 177 -9.01 -7.41 -15.83
CA GLY A 177 -8.67 -6.17 -15.14
C GLY A 177 -9.87 -5.51 -14.46
N TYR A 178 -9.69 -4.26 -14.07
CA TYR A 178 -10.75 -3.46 -13.47
C TYR A 178 -11.71 -2.91 -14.53
N THR A 179 -13.00 -3.17 -14.33
CA THR A 179 -14.08 -2.69 -15.19
C THR A 179 -14.50 -1.26 -14.83
N SER A 180 -15.33 -0.64 -15.65
CA SER A 180 -15.94 0.66 -15.32
C SER A 180 -16.80 0.61 -14.04
N GLU A 181 -17.43 -0.55 -13.76
CA GLU A 181 -18.20 -0.72 -12.52
C GLU A 181 -17.27 -0.82 -11.30
N ASP A 182 -16.13 -1.51 -11.40
CA ASP A 182 -15.12 -1.53 -10.34
C ASP A 182 -14.63 -0.12 -10.01
N TYR A 183 -14.37 0.73 -11.02
CA TYR A 183 -13.96 2.13 -10.81
C TYR A 183 -15.08 2.98 -10.19
N ALA A 184 -16.32 2.77 -10.62
CA ALA A 184 -17.47 3.46 -10.05
C ALA A 184 -17.71 3.04 -8.59
N GLU A 185 -17.53 1.76 -8.26
CA GLU A 185 -17.61 1.24 -6.89
C GLU A 185 -16.52 1.85 -6.01
N HIS A 186 -15.27 1.85 -6.48
CA HIS A 186 -14.15 2.50 -5.80
C HIS A 186 -14.46 3.97 -5.43
N ILE A 187 -14.98 4.74 -6.39
CA ILE A 187 -15.34 6.15 -6.13
C ILE A 187 -16.44 6.29 -5.08
N ARG A 188 -17.39 5.34 -5.02
CA ARG A 188 -18.52 5.37 -4.09
C ARG A 188 -18.16 4.92 -2.68
N THR A 189 -17.28 3.96 -2.54
CA THR A 189 -17.09 3.20 -1.29
C THR A 189 -15.73 3.37 -0.65
N GLU A 190 -14.72 3.79 -1.43
CA GLU A 190 -13.37 3.94 -0.92
C GLU A 190 -13.00 5.42 -0.73
N PHE A 191 -11.94 5.66 0.01
CA PHE A 191 -11.58 6.99 0.50
C PHE A 191 -10.30 7.53 -0.15
N SER A 192 -10.18 7.40 -1.48
CA SER A 192 -9.10 8.06 -2.21
C SER A 192 -9.12 9.56 -1.97
N THR A 193 -7.97 10.20 -1.89
CA THR A 193 -7.87 11.59 -1.47
C THR A 193 -7.00 12.42 -2.42
N PHE A 194 -7.12 13.73 -2.34
CA PHE A 194 -6.28 14.65 -3.10
C PHE A 194 -4.90 14.81 -2.47
N ARG A 195 -3.88 15.03 -3.31
CA ARG A 195 -2.51 15.30 -2.83
C ARG A 195 -2.44 16.47 -1.85
N TRP A 196 -3.21 17.53 -2.11
CA TRP A 196 -3.24 18.73 -1.25
C TRP A 196 -3.92 18.50 0.10
N LEU A 197 -4.59 17.36 0.31
CA LEU A 197 -5.03 16.87 1.62
C LEU A 197 -3.98 15.93 2.24
N LEU A 198 -3.42 15.02 1.47
CA LEU A 198 -2.47 14.01 1.97
C LEU A 198 -1.12 14.61 2.36
N GLU A 199 -0.55 15.50 1.54
CA GLU A 199 0.78 16.08 1.80
C GLU A 199 0.86 16.84 3.14
N PRO A 200 -0.13 17.66 3.53
CA PRO A 200 -0.18 18.22 4.88
C PRO A 200 -0.28 17.18 6.00
N MET A 201 -0.98 16.05 5.78
CA MET A 201 -1.04 14.96 6.78
C MET A 201 0.34 14.29 6.94
N LEU A 202 1.06 14.03 5.83
CA LEU A 202 2.43 13.53 5.87
C LEU A 202 3.36 14.46 6.65
N ALA A 203 3.30 15.76 6.36
CA ALA A 203 4.09 16.77 7.07
C ALA A 203 3.75 16.83 8.58
N ALA A 204 2.47 16.79 8.92
CA ALA A 204 1.99 16.79 10.32
C ALA A 204 2.41 15.52 11.08
N ALA A 205 2.51 14.37 10.39
CA ALA A 205 3.01 13.12 10.96
C ALA A 205 4.56 13.09 11.11
N GLY A 206 5.27 14.13 10.66
CA GLY A 206 6.73 14.25 10.80
C GLY A 206 7.52 13.72 9.60
N PHE A 207 6.89 13.60 8.43
CA PHE A 207 7.57 13.23 7.20
C PHE A 207 8.00 14.44 6.38
N GLU A 208 9.15 14.29 5.73
CA GLU A 208 9.60 15.12 4.62
C GLU A 208 9.45 14.34 3.32
N ILE A 209 8.79 14.94 2.33
CA ILE A 209 8.63 14.32 1.00
C ILE A 209 9.93 14.53 0.23
N ALA A 210 10.68 13.45 0.02
CA ALA A 210 11.94 13.46 -0.75
C ALA A 210 11.67 13.32 -2.26
N ASP A 211 10.66 12.55 -2.66
CA ASP A 211 10.23 12.37 -4.05
C ASP A 211 8.73 12.10 -4.13
N ALA A 212 8.08 12.64 -5.16
CA ALA A 212 6.68 12.35 -5.46
C ALA A 212 6.49 12.29 -6.97
N LYS A 213 5.87 11.21 -7.44
CA LYS A 213 5.55 10.97 -8.85
C LYS A 213 4.07 10.67 -9.02
N TYR A 214 3.51 11.11 -10.14
CA TYR A 214 2.09 10.89 -10.46
C TYR A 214 1.93 10.22 -11.82
N GLN A 215 1.03 9.26 -11.89
CA GLN A 215 0.64 8.59 -13.12
C GLN A 215 -0.85 8.84 -13.38
N GLY A 216 -1.18 9.36 -14.58
CA GLY A 216 -2.55 9.59 -15.00
C GLY A 216 -3.33 10.56 -14.10
N ARG A 217 -2.65 11.37 -13.27
CA ARG A 217 -3.24 12.30 -12.29
C ARG A 217 -4.07 11.61 -11.18
N LEU A 218 -4.04 10.28 -11.11
CA LEU A 218 -4.86 9.44 -10.22
C LEU A 218 -4.01 8.68 -9.21
N TYR A 219 -2.81 8.27 -9.60
CA TYR A 219 -1.93 7.43 -8.79
C TYR A 219 -0.72 8.23 -8.36
N GLY A 220 -0.50 8.32 -7.07
CA GLY A 220 0.68 8.97 -6.47
C GLY A 220 1.65 7.93 -5.92
N ALA A 221 2.95 8.18 -6.09
CA ALA A 221 4.04 7.40 -5.52
C ALA A 221 4.99 8.33 -4.77
N TYR A 222 5.07 8.18 -3.46
CA TYR A 222 5.86 9.04 -2.57
C TYR A 222 7.01 8.27 -1.95
N THR A 223 8.15 8.92 -1.86
CA THR A 223 9.25 8.54 -0.97
C THR A 223 9.37 9.63 0.09
N CYS A 224 9.08 9.28 1.35
CA CYS A 224 9.09 10.21 2.46
C CYS A 224 10.11 9.78 3.50
N VAL A 225 10.81 10.73 4.10
CA VAL A 225 11.81 10.49 5.15
C VAL A 225 11.27 11.00 6.48
N ARG A 226 11.34 10.17 7.53
CA ARG A 226 10.97 10.57 8.89
C ARG A 226 12.01 11.57 9.43
N ARG A 227 11.56 12.74 9.87
CA ARG A 227 12.37 13.73 10.61
C ARG A 227 12.73 13.28 12.03
#